data_6f3b929f2ec0708b5fcbf6c1fafa6fed
#
_entry.id   6f3b929f2ec0708b5fcbf6c1fafa6fed
#
_cell.length_a   1.000
_cell.length_b   1.000
_cell.length_c   1.000
_cell.angle_alpha   90.00
_cell.angle_beta   90.00
_cell.angle_gamma   90.00
#
_symmetry.space_group_name_H-M   'P 1'
#
loop_
_entity.id
_entity.type
_entity.pdbx_description
1 polymer ?
#
loop_
_entity_poly.entity_id
_entity_poly.type
_entity_poly.pdbx_seq_one_letter_code
_entity_poly.pdbx_strand_id
1 'polypeptide(L)'
;MLFKESLISAISSIRSNIIRSFLTTLAIIIGTAAVIAVIGIGSSANKALEAEIDDFGPRTLYVSPGQNRRGAVTKGFIPLDIKDAYALAKNKDHNWMVSPYITRNRQVKFNNSNINERIRANLPIHFKVSGFDIEYGKIFSEEENLGRKRVVVLGSSVPKELRTSAQRILNKEILIAGTSYKVIGVLKEEGSTGWQNPDDELYIPLLTGAQRLFGTESLDSLSVGISKDANVDEVMMTIERILRAQHDIGPGEDNDFRISDYSQFSDLRRQATGIFTALIAGIAGISLIVGGIGVMNIMLVSVTERTREIGLRKALGATHKAIMLQFIVEAILLCLIGGCIGVFLGTSILYLFASFNEWPFAMPFSAIVGSITFSAMVGLFFGIWPARKAAKLDPAISLRYE
;
A
#
# COMPACT_ATOMS: atom_id res chain seq x y z
N MET A 1 -12.52 -15.68 45.18
CA MET A 1 -13.53 -16.74 45.14
C MET A 1 -14.65 -16.37 44.13
N LEU A 2 -15.35 -15.26 44.30
CA LEU A 2 -16.49 -14.85 43.45
C LEU A 2 -16.22 -14.84 41.93
N PHE A 3 -15.04 -14.39 41.47
CA PHE A 3 -14.71 -14.31 40.05
C PHE A 3 -14.59 -15.70 39.38
N LYS A 4 -13.98 -16.68 40.06
CA LYS A 4 -13.82 -18.05 39.55
C LYS A 4 -15.18 -18.76 39.41
N GLU A 5 -16.06 -18.55 40.41
CA GLU A 5 -17.42 -19.11 40.37
C GLU A 5 -18.28 -18.45 39.28
N SER A 6 -18.14 -17.13 39.09
CA SER A 6 -18.81 -16.40 38.00
C SER A 6 -18.35 -16.89 36.61
N LEU A 7 -17.08 -17.20 36.47
CA LEU A 7 -16.52 -17.74 35.23
C LEU A 7 -17.07 -19.14 34.90
N ILE A 8 -17.09 -20.03 35.90
CA ILE A 8 -17.63 -21.40 35.75
C ILE A 8 -19.12 -21.36 35.45
N SER A 9 -19.87 -20.50 36.14
CA SER A 9 -21.30 -20.29 35.88
C SER A 9 -21.56 -19.78 34.49
N ALA A 10 -20.76 -18.81 33.99
CA ALA A 10 -20.87 -18.27 32.64
C ALA A 10 -20.60 -19.34 31.57
N ILE A 11 -19.57 -20.15 31.72
CA ILE A 11 -19.28 -21.26 30.76
C ILE A 11 -20.40 -22.30 30.77
N SER A 12 -20.92 -22.66 31.94
CA SER A 12 -22.08 -23.58 32.05
C SER A 12 -23.31 -23.04 31.36
N SER A 13 -23.58 -21.72 31.52
CA SER A 13 -24.67 -20.99 30.91
C SER A 13 -24.60 -21.00 29.38
N ILE A 14 -23.41 -20.82 28.80
CA ILE A 14 -23.16 -20.87 27.33
C ILE A 14 -23.45 -22.28 26.83
N ARG A 15 -23.05 -23.31 27.58
CA ARG A 15 -23.25 -24.71 27.18
C ARG A 15 -24.71 -25.15 27.24
N SER A 16 -25.53 -24.60 28.12
CA SER A 16 -26.95 -24.99 28.25
C SER A 16 -27.82 -24.49 27.09
N ASN A 17 -27.39 -23.43 26.34
CA ASN A 17 -28.13 -22.83 25.22
C ASN A 17 -27.21 -22.49 24.06
N ILE A 18 -26.52 -23.48 23.49
CA ILE A 18 -25.47 -23.32 22.46
C ILE A 18 -25.97 -22.55 21.22
N ILE A 19 -27.15 -22.89 20.70
CA ILE A 19 -27.69 -22.25 19.50
C ILE A 19 -27.93 -20.77 19.73
N ARG A 20 -28.48 -20.40 20.88
CA ARG A 20 -28.76 -18.99 21.23
C ARG A 20 -27.45 -18.22 21.42
N SER A 21 -26.49 -18.79 22.13
CA SER A 21 -25.17 -18.20 22.35
C SER A 21 -24.42 -18.02 21.04
N PHE A 22 -24.50 -18.99 20.13
CA PHE A 22 -23.88 -18.91 18.81
C PHE A 22 -24.51 -17.79 17.95
N LEU A 23 -25.83 -17.70 17.88
CA LEU A 23 -26.51 -16.66 17.09
C LEU A 23 -26.20 -15.24 17.58
N THR A 24 -26.00 -15.06 18.89
CA THR A 24 -25.62 -13.75 19.44
C THR A 24 -24.15 -13.40 19.19
N THR A 25 -23.29 -14.38 19.39
CA THR A 25 -21.86 -14.15 19.15
C THR A 25 -21.56 -14.01 17.67
N LEU A 26 -22.42 -14.56 16.77
CA LEU A 26 -22.23 -14.49 15.33
C LEU A 26 -22.12 -13.05 14.81
N ALA A 27 -22.95 -12.12 15.28
CA ALA A 27 -22.88 -10.72 14.90
C ALA A 27 -21.57 -10.05 15.37
N ILE A 28 -21.07 -10.42 16.55
CA ILE A 28 -19.78 -9.95 17.07
C ILE A 28 -18.63 -10.58 16.25
N ILE A 29 -18.72 -11.87 15.95
CA ILE A 29 -17.75 -12.59 15.12
C ILE A 29 -17.62 -11.93 13.75
N ILE A 30 -18.75 -11.68 13.08
CA ILE A 30 -18.78 -11.04 11.76
C ILE A 30 -18.19 -9.62 11.85
N GLY A 31 -18.62 -8.82 12.83
CA GLY A 31 -18.17 -7.46 13.00
C GLY A 31 -16.66 -7.38 13.27
N THR A 32 -16.13 -8.20 14.17
CA THR A 32 -14.69 -8.22 14.48
C THR A 32 -13.88 -8.80 13.33
N ALA A 33 -14.37 -9.86 12.65
CA ALA A 33 -13.70 -10.43 11.49
C ALA A 33 -13.60 -9.41 10.34
N ALA A 34 -14.66 -8.66 10.09
CA ALA A 34 -14.66 -7.60 9.07
C ALA A 34 -13.65 -6.48 9.39
N VAL A 35 -13.62 -5.99 10.65
CA VAL A 35 -12.64 -4.97 11.08
C VAL A 35 -11.20 -5.47 10.87
N ILE A 36 -10.90 -6.67 11.34
CA ILE A 36 -9.58 -7.28 11.22
C ILE A 36 -9.18 -7.50 9.76
N ALA A 37 -10.06 -8.05 8.94
CA ALA A 37 -9.79 -8.29 7.53
C ALA A 37 -9.48 -6.97 6.79
N VAL A 38 -10.29 -5.94 7.00
CA VAL A 38 -10.13 -4.66 6.30
C VAL A 38 -8.88 -3.90 6.73
N ILE A 39 -8.62 -3.80 8.05
CA ILE A 39 -7.39 -3.15 8.52
C ILE A 39 -6.15 -3.93 8.05
N GLY A 40 -6.22 -5.25 8.07
CA GLY A 40 -5.15 -6.12 7.61
C GLY A 40 -4.90 -5.99 6.11
N ILE A 41 -5.95 -6.02 5.27
CA ILE A 41 -5.84 -5.81 3.81
C ILE A 41 -5.25 -4.43 3.52
N GLY A 42 -5.73 -3.37 4.17
CA GLY A 42 -5.18 -2.02 4.02
C GLY A 42 -3.70 -1.93 4.41
N SER A 43 -3.30 -2.59 5.49
CA SER A 43 -1.90 -2.64 5.94
C SER A 43 -1.01 -3.46 5.00
N SER A 44 -1.52 -4.59 4.48
CA SER A 44 -0.81 -5.41 3.51
C SER A 44 -0.64 -4.69 2.17
N ALA A 45 -1.68 -3.99 1.69
CA ALA A 45 -1.61 -3.17 0.50
C ALA A 45 -0.59 -2.03 0.63
N ASN A 46 -0.57 -1.33 1.78
CA ASN A 46 0.42 -0.29 2.05
C ASN A 46 1.85 -0.87 2.08
N LYS A 47 2.04 -2.03 2.70
CA LYS A 47 3.34 -2.68 2.78
C LYS A 47 3.82 -3.22 1.43
N ALA A 48 2.91 -3.74 0.60
CA ALA A 48 3.22 -4.13 -0.77
C ALA A 48 3.67 -2.90 -1.59
N LEU A 49 2.95 -1.79 -1.44
CA LEU A 49 3.30 -0.53 -2.09
C LEU A 49 4.65 0.03 -1.60
N GLU A 50 4.94 -0.06 -0.29
CA GLU A 50 6.23 0.34 0.27
C GLU A 50 7.37 -0.52 -0.27
N ALA A 51 7.17 -1.83 -0.40
CA ALA A 51 8.15 -2.72 -1.01
C ALA A 51 8.43 -2.35 -2.47
N GLU A 52 7.38 -2.11 -3.28
CA GLU A 52 7.56 -1.61 -4.65
C GLU A 52 8.31 -0.27 -4.68
N ILE A 53 8.02 0.67 -3.77
CA ILE A 53 8.71 1.97 -3.72
C ILE A 53 10.17 1.83 -3.26
N ASP A 54 10.47 0.94 -2.33
CA ASP A 54 11.85 0.70 -1.86
C ASP A 54 12.71 0.02 -2.93
N ASP A 55 12.13 -0.79 -3.81
CA ASP A 55 12.79 -1.39 -4.97
C ASP A 55 13.12 -0.35 -6.07
N PHE A 56 12.40 0.79 -6.12
CA PHE A 56 12.69 1.90 -7.05
C PHE A 56 13.95 2.72 -6.74
N GLY A 57 14.74 2.33 -5.75
CA GLY A 57 15.98 3.03 -5.41
C GLY A 57 15.74 4.35 -4.65
N PRO A 58 16.61 5.36 -4.82
CA PRO A 58 16.49 6.63 -4.11
C PRO A 58 15.21 7.38 -4.49
N ARG A 59 14.67 8.16 -3.53
CA ARG A 59 13.53 9.05 -3.80
C ARG A 59 13.79 9.89 -5.04
N THR A 60 12.87 9.86 -6.02
CA THR A 60 13.11 10.44 -7.34
C THR A 60 12.12 11.56 -7.63
N LEU A 61 12.64 12.73 -7.98
CA LEU A 61 11.89 13.85 -8.52
C LEU A 61 11.95 13.79 -10.05
N TYR A 62 10.83 14.09 -10.70
CA TYR A 62 10.75 14.14 -12.15
C TYR A 62 10.58 15.59 -12.62
N VAL A 63 11.45 16.00 -13.51
CA VAL A 63 11.35 17.30 -14.19
C VAL A 63 10.93 17.05 -15.62
N SER A 64 9.78 17.55 -16.00
CA SER A 64 9.22 17.44 -17.35
C SER A 64 8.98 18.81 -17.96
N PRO A 65 8.99 18.93 -19.30
CA PRO A 65 8.64 20.17 -19.97
C PRO A 65 7.23 20.63 -19.58
N GLY A 66 7.08 21.90 -19.26
CA GLY A 66 5.81 22.52 -18.88
C GLY A 66 5.06 23.04 -20.10
N GLN A 67 3.72 22.90 -20.11
CA GLN A 67 2.86 23.63 -21.05
C GLN A 67 2.39 24.92 -20.38
N ASN A 68 2.77 26.05 -20.91
CA ASN A 68 2.24 27.35 -20.44
C ASN A 68 0.79 27.50 -20.95
N ARG A 69 -0.20 27.27 -20.07
CA ARG A 69 -1.64 27.31 -20.40
C ARG A 69 -2.29 28.66 -20.21
N ARG A 70 -1.55 29.70 -19.83
CA ARG A 70 -2.09 31.05 -19.57
C ARG A 70 -1.72 32.03 -20.65
N GLY A 71 -2.69 32.38 -21.48
CA GLY A 71 -2.67 33.52 -22.38
C GLY A 71 -2.61 33.17 -23.88
N ALA A 72 -3.20 34.03 -24.71
CA ALA A 72 -3.35 33.89 -26.16
C ALA A 72 -2.03 34.01 -26.96
N VAL A 73 -0.88 34.12 -26.28
CA VAL A 73 0.44 34.09 -26.90
C VAL A 73 1.19 32.93 -26.26
N THR A 74 1.20 31.80 -26.93
CA THR A 74 2.11 30.70 -26.64
C THR A 74 3.53 31.20 -26.87
N LYS A 75 4.23 31.65 -25.82
CA LYS A 75 5.69 31.60 -25.84
C LYS A 75 6.01 30.13 -26.16
N GLY A 76 6.79 29.92 -27.23
CA GLY A 76 7.06 28.57 -27.74
C GLY A 76 7.49 27.64 -26.62
N PHE A 77 7.00 26.43 -26.67
CA PHE A 77 7.43 25.34 -25.80
C PHE A 77 8.96 25.26 -25.86
N ILE A 78 9.62 25.59 -24.75
CA ILE A 78 11.08 25.42 -24.60
C ILE A 78 11.26 24.00 -24.04
N PRO A 79 11.81 23.09 -24.84
CA PRO A 79 12.06 21.73 -24.35
C PRO A 79 13.24 21.78 -23.37
N LEU A 80 13.15 20.92 -22.34
CA LEU A 80 14.34 20.60 -21.55
C LEU A 80 15.42 20.04 -22.47
N ASP A 81 16.66 20.42 -22.25
CA ASP A 81 17.78 19.98 -23.07
C ASP A 81 18.87 19.28 -22.24
N ILE A 82 19.85 18.68 -22.92
CA ILE A 82 20.95 17.96 -22.26
C ILE A 82 21.79 18.92 -21.38
N LYS A 83 21.84 20.22 -21.67
CA LYS A 83 22.56 21.22 -20.87
C LYS A 83 21.92 21.42 -19.50
N ASP A 84 20.59 21.34 -19.41
CA ASP A 84 19.86 21.42 -18.16
C ASP A 84 20.23 20.28 -17.21
N ALA A 85 20.35 19.06 -17.76
CA ALA A 85 20.81 17.91 -16.99
C ALA A 85 22.24 18.12 -16.43
N TYR A 86 23.14 18.67 -17.27
CA TYR A 86 24.51 18.97 -16.83
C TYR A 86 24.56 20.12 -15.82
N ALA A 87 23.68 21.13 -15.95
CA ALA A 87 23.58 22.24 -15.00
C ALA A 87 23.16 21.72 -13.61
N LEU A 88 22.18 20.83 -13.56
CA LEU A 88 21.74 20.18 -12.32
C LEU A 88 22.84 19.25 -11.75
N ALA A 89 23.50 18.47 -12.60
CA ALA A 89 24.56 17.54 -12.17
C ALA A 89 25.83 18.27 -11.64
N LYS A 90 26.07 19.52 -12.03
CA LYS A 90 27.18 20.33 -11.52
C LYS A 90 26.98 20.83 -10.10
N ASN A 91 25.75 20.79 -9.59
CA ASN A 91 25.48 21.22 -8.22
C ASN A 91 26.02 20.19 -7.23
N LYS A 92 27.20 20.49 -6.65
CA LYS A 92 27.90 19.61 -5.72
C LYS A 92 27.36 19.65 -4.29
N ASP A 93 26.51 20.62 -3.97
CA ASP A 93 26.00 20.83 -2.60
C ASP A 93 25.00 19.72 -2.20
N HIS A 94 24.44 19.04 -3.19
CA HIS A 94 23.54 17.94 -2.99
C HIS A 94 24.03 16.75 -3.82
N ASN A 95 24.22 15.60 -3.22
CA ASN A 95 24.64 14.35 -3.88
C ASN A 95 23.52 13.78 -4.78
N TRP A 96 23.08 14.59 -5.76
CA TRP A 96 22.00 14.22 -6.67
C TRP A 96 22.47 13.27 -7.77
N MET A 97 21.58 12.34 -8.11
CA MET A 97 21.77 11.46 -9.25
C MET A 97 20.86 11.95 -10.38
N VAL A 98 21.38 12.73 -11.31
CA VAL A 98 20.61 13.30 -12.42
C VAL A 98 20.60 12.35 -13.60
N SER A 99 19.44 11.88 -14.00
CA SER A 99 19.23 10.94 -15.10
C SER A 99 18.28 11.53 -16.15
N PRO A 100 18.82 12.20 -17.18
CA PRO A 100 18.04 12.63 -18.34
C PRO A 100 17.69 11.45 -19.24
N TYR A 101 16.52 11.53 -19.92
CA TYR A 101 16.19 10.54 -20.92
C TYR A 101 15.38 11.11 -22.11
N ILE A 102 15.53 10.44 -23.25
CA ILE A 102 14.73 10.63 -24.46
C ILE A 102 14.12 9.28 -24.81
N THR A 103 12.83 9.23 -25.04
CA THR A 103 12.12 7.97 -25.33
C THR A 103 11.35 8.08 -26.65
N ARG A 104 11.54 7.11 -27.54
CA ARG A 104 10.81 7.01 -28.81
C ARG A 104 10.55 5.54 -29.13
N ASN A 105 9.38 5.24 -29.68
CA ASN A 105 9.12 3.92 -30.23
C ASN A 105 9.84 3.77 -31.57
N ARG A 106 10.54 2.65 -31.74
CA ARG A 106 11.25 2.32 -32.98
C ARG A 106 11.13 0.83 -33.27
N GLN A 107 11.19 0.53 -34.55
CA GLN A 107 11.27 -0.83 -35.03
C GLN A 107 12.62 -1.45 -34.69
N VAL A 108 12.54 -2.63 -34.06
CA VAL A 108 13.69 -3.45 -33.65
C VAL A 108 13.63 -4.77 -34.43
N LYS A 109 14.72 -5.13 -35.08
CA LYS A 109 14.80 -6.36 -35.87
C LYS A 109 15.98 -7.21 -35.43
N PHE A 110 15.71 -8.49 -35.24
CA PHE A 110 16.73 -9.51 -35.01
C PHE A 110 16.38 -10.77 -35.79
N ASN A 111 17.29 -11.21 -36.68
CA ASN A 111 17.02 -12.29 -37.63
C ASN A 111 15.70 -12.06 -38.41
N ASN A 112 14.75 -12.99 -38.26
CA ASN A 112 13.43 -12.91 -38.90
C ASN A 112 12.33 -12.30 -38.01
N SER A 113 12.68 -11.88 -36.79
CA SER A 113 11.74 -11.24 -35.85
C SER A 113 11.82 -9.73 -35.97
N ASN A 114 10.66 -9.10 -35.90
CA ASN A 114 10.52 -7.66 -36.01
C ASN A 114 9.44 -7.21 -35.00
N ILE A 115 9.81 -6.33 -34.08
CA ILE A 115 8.95 -5.78 -33.02
C ILE A 115 9.02 -4.25 -33.07
N ASN A 116 8.06 -3.58 -32.44
CA ASN A 116 8.08 -2.12 -32.29
C ASN A 116 8.08 -1.79 -30.80
N GLU A 117 9.27 -1.44 -30.33
CA GLU A 117 9.49 -1.27 -28.89
C GLU A 117 9.95 0.14 -28.52
N ARG A 118 9.83 0.44 -27.25
CA ARG A 118 10.25 1.70 -26.69
C ARG A 118 11.77 1.71 -26.50
N ILE A 119 12.43 2.67 -27.17
CA ILE A 119 13.87 2.89 -27.04
C ILE A 119 14.08 4.09 -26.13
N ARG A 120 14.74 3.87 -24.99
CA ARG A 120 15.10 4.91 -24.03
C ARG A 120 16.59 5.21 -24.13
N ALA A 121 16.92 6.42 -24.52
CA ALA A 121 18.29 6.92 -24.46
C ALA A 121 18.50 7.61 -23.10
N ASN A 122 19.47 7.16 -22.33
CA ASN A 122 19.73 7.61 -20.95
C ASN A 122 21.21 7.57 -20.58
N LEU A 123 21.57 8.14 -19.44
CA LEU A 123 22.90 8.01 -18.85
C LEU A 123 23.04 6.68 -18.07
N PRO A 124 24.28 6.18 -17.85
CA PRO A 124 24.50 4.96 -17.05
C PRO A 124 23.94 5.05 -15.64
N ILE A 125 23.88 6.26 -15.06
CA ILE A 125 23.34 6.52 -13.72
C ILE A 125 21.85 6.16 -13.62
N HIS A 126 21.15 6.09 -14.74
CA HIS A 126 19.72 5.73 -14.79
C HIS A 126 19.43 4.40 -14.11
N PHE A 127 20.21 3.37 -14.40
CA PHE A 127 20.01 2.03 -13.85
C PHE A 127 20.11 2.04 -12.32
N LYS A 128 21.00 2.88 -11.76
CA LYS A 128 21.13 3.06 -10.31
C LYS A 128 19.97 3.87 -9.72
N VAL A 129 19.51 4.92 -10.42
CA VAL A 129 18.38 5.75 -9.97
C VAL A 129 17.08 4.96 -9.98
N SER A 130 16.93 4.07 -10.98
CA SER A 130 15.72 3.24 -11.14
C SER A 130 15.80 1.89 -10.40
N GLY A 131 16.94 1.56 -9.77
CA GLY A 131 17.12 0.30 -9.05
C GLY A 131 17.23 -0.93 -9.95
N PHE A 132 17.51 -0.76 -11.27
CA PHE A 132 17.54 -1.86 -12.22
C PHE A 132 18.79 -2.70 -12.14
N ASP A 133 18.63 -4.00 -12.02
CA ASP A 133 19.69 -5.00 -11.98
C ASP A 133 19.91 -5.67 -13.35
N ILE A 134 21.14 -6.12 -13.59
CA ILE A 134 21.53 -6.89 -14.78
C ILE A 134 21.46 -8.38 -14.49
N GLU A 135 20.72 -9.12 -15.33
CA GLU A 135 20.73 -10.59 -15.29
C GLU A 135 21.88 -11.17 -16.11
N TYR A 136 22.11 -10.64 -17.31
CA TYR A 136 23.21 -11.09 -18.19
C TYR A 136 23.97 -9.90 -18.77
N GLY A 137 25.30 -9.99 -18.78
CA GLY A 137 26.16 -9.00 -19.40
C GLY A 137 26.51 -7.81 -18.50
N LYS A 138 26.44 -6.60 -19.02
CA LYS A 138 26.80 -5.37 -18.31
C LYS A 138 25.98 -4.17 -18.80
N ILE A 139 25.94 -3.11 -17.99
CA ILE A 139 25.45 -1.78 -18.35
C ILE A 139 26.53 -1.06 -19.19
N PHE A 140 26.13 -0.15 -20.06
CA PHE A 140 27.07 0.72 -20.77
C PHE A 140 27.72 1.73 -19.81
N SER A 141 28.98 2.09 -20.10
CA SER A 141 29.75 3.03 -19.30
C SER A 141 29.57 4.47 -19.78
N GLU A 142 30.03 5.44 -18.95
CA GLU A 142 30.06 6.84 -19.36
C GLU A 142 31.02 7.07 -20.57
N GLU A 143 32.10 6.30 -20.66
CA GLU A 143 32.98 6.35 -21.83
C GLU A 143 32.27 5.87 -23.12
N GLU A 144 31.39 4.87 -22.99
CA GLU A 144 30.60 4.37 -24.11
C GLU A 144 29.51 5.38 -24.51
N ASN A 145 28.97 6.15 -23.54
CA ASN A 145 28.07 7.28 -23.79
C ASN A 145 28.78 8.44 -24.50
N LEU A 146 29.91 8.92 -23.96
CA LEU A 146 30.70 10.00 -24.54
C LEU A 146 31.25 9.62 -25.93
N GLY A 147 31.66 8.37 -26.10
CA GLY A 147 32.11 7.80 -27.37
C GLY A 147 31.00 7.52 -28.38
N ARG A 148 29.72 7.78 -28.00
CA ARG A 148 28.53 7.52 -28.84
C ARG A 148 28.52 6.12 -29.43
N LYS A 149 28.89 5.11 -28.62
CA LYS A 149 28.94 3.72 -29.06
C LYS A 149 27.52 3.19 -29.27
N ARG A 150 27.39 2.36 -30.32
CA ARG A 150 26.12 1.69 -30.65
C ARG A 150 25.98 0.41 -29.84
N VAL A 151 25.71 0.56 -28.56
CA VAL A 151 25.45 -0.52 -27.61
C VAL A 151 24.04 -0.41 -27.07
N VAL A 152 23.45 -1.53 -26.68
CA VAL A 152 22.09 -1.58 -26.13
C VAL A 152 21.99 -2.58 -24.99
N VAL A 153 21.24 -2.23 -23.97
CA VAL A 153 20.78 -3.11 -22.90
C VAL A 153 19.29 -3.37 -23.12
N LEU A 154 18.87 -4.62 -23.05
CA LEU A 154 17.49 -5.04 -23.30
C LEU A 154 16.76 -5.22 -21.97
N GLY A 155 15.48 -4.89 -21.92
CA GLY A 155 14.57 -5.36 -20.88
C GLY A 155 14.39 -6.87 -20.93
N SER A 156 13.92 -7.45 -19.85
CA SER A 156 13.86 -8.92 -19.66
C SER A 156 12.93 -9.64 -20.63
N SER A 157 11.84 -8.97 -21.10
CA SER A 157 10.86 -9.54 -22.05
C SER A 157 11.31 -9.46 -23.50
N VAL A 158 12.12 -8.47 -23.87
CA VAL A 158 12.52 -8.20 -25.25
C VAL A 158 13.17 -9.41 -25.98
N PRO A 159 14.06 -10.20 -25.32
CA PRO A 159 14.59 -11.41 -25.96
C PRO A 159 13.51 -12.41 -26.35
N LYS A 160 12.49 -12.61 -25.52
CA LYS A 160 11.37 -13.54 -25.78
C LYS A 160 10.54 -13.07 -26.98
N GLU A 161 10.26 -11.78 -27.09
CA GLU A 161 9.54 -11.18 -28.21
C GLU A 161 10.32 -11.28 -29.53
N LEU A 162 11.64 -11.15 -29.44
CA LEU A 162 12.55 -11.40 -30.57
C LEU A 162 12.76 -12.90 -30.87
N ARG A 163 11.97 -13.78 -30.25
CA ARG A 163 11.99 -15.24 -30.41
C ARG A 163 13.37 -15.87 -30.13
N THR A 164 14.05 -15.36 -29.09
CA THR A 164 15.37 -15.83 -28.69
C THR A 164 15.47 -15.86 -27.15
N SER A 165 16.59 -16.28 -26.61
CA SER A 165 16.88 -16.22 -25.18
C SER A 165 17.88 -15.13 -24.86
N ALA A 166 17.83 -14.59 -23.61
CA ALA A 166 18.76 -13.58 -23.12
C ALA A 166 20.24 -13.94 -23.34
N GLN A 167 20.59 -15.19 -23.08
CA GLN A 167 21.97 -15.68 -23.26
C GLN A 167 22.40 -15.74 -24.72
N ARG A 168 21.48 -16.09 -25.65
CA ARG A 168 21.80 -16.22 -27.09
C ARG A 168 21.93 -14.88 -27.79
N ILE A 169 21.17 -13.86 -27.36
CA ILE A 169 21.19 -12.52 -27.96
C ILE A 169 22.35 -11.69 -27.44
N LEU A 170 22.92 -12.04 -26.27
CA LEU A 170 24.07 -11.33 -25.71
C LEU A 170 25.26 -11.33 -26.69
N ASN A 171 25.91 -10.18 -26.85
CA ASN A 171 26.98 -9.91 -27.78
C ASN A 171 26.62 -10.05 -29.29
N LYS A 172 25.34 -10.22 -29.63
CA LYS A 172 24.86 -10.17 -31.02
C LYS A 172 24.47 -8.75 -31.40
N GLU A 173 24.28 -8.54 -32.70
CA GLU A 173 23.82 -7.28 -33.25
C GLU A 173 22.32 -7.34 -33.53
N ILE A 174 21.61 -6.29 -33.14
CA ILE A 174 20.20 -6.04 -33.48
C ILE A 174 20.10 -4.77 -34.30
N LEU A 175 19.12 -4.66 -35.16
CA LEU A 175 18.85 -3.45 -35.93
C LEU A 175 17.78 -2.63 -35.23
N ILE A 176 18.08 -1.38 -34.86
CA ILE A 176 17.13 -0.39 -34.37
C ILE A 176 16.97 0.68 -35.42
N ALA A 177 15.77 0.83 -35.98
CA ALA A 177 15.48 1.74 -37.08
C ALA A 177 16.50 1.59 -38.26
N GLY A 178 16.90 0.36 -38.59
CA GLY A 178 17.86 0.05 -39.65
C GLY A 178 19.34 0.22 -39.27
N THR A 179 19.65 0.68 -38.06
CA THR A 179 21.05 0.85 -37.58
C THR A 179 21.42 -0.29 -36.65
N SER A 180 22.63 -0.85 -36.81
CA SER A 180 23.13 -1.96 -35.99
C SER A 180 23.57 -1.47 -34.61
N TYR A 181 23.12 -2.19 -33.57
CA TYR A 181 23.50 -2.01 -32.17
C TYR A 181 23.93 -3.34 -31.57
N LYS A 182 25.03 -3.35 -30.83
CA LYS A 182 25.51 -4.53 -30.11
C LYS A 182 24.80 -4.67 -28.79
N VAL A 183 24.15 -5.82 -28.53
CA VAL A 183 23.55 -6.16 -27.23
C VAL A 183 24.64 -6.46 -26.22
N ILE A 184 24.76 -5.67 -25.16
CA ILE A 184 25.79 -5.82 -24.11
C ILE A 184 25.23 -6.30 -22.78
N GLY A 185 23.92 -6.23 -22.57
CA GLY A 185 23.27 -6.69 -21.34
C GLY A 185 21.78 -6.94 -21.55
N VAL A 186 21.23 -7.70 -20.60
CA VAL A 186 19.79 -7.93 -20.44
C VAL A 186 19.46 -7.70 -18.97
N LEU A 187 18.42 -6.90 -18.69
CA LEU A 187 17.96 -6.63 -17.35
C LEU A 187 17.34 -7.88 -16.71
N LYS A 188 17.36 -7.92 -15.40
CA LYS A 188 16.53 -8.81 -14.61
C LYS A 188 15.07 -8.40 -14.78
N GLU A 189 14.14 -9.32 -14.56
CA GLU A 189 12.71 -9.03 -14.57
C GLU A 189 12.36 -8.12 -13.41
N GLU A 190 11.88 -6.90 -13.73
CA GLU A 190 11.54 -5.85 -12.77
C GLU A 190 10.01 -5.74 -12.56
N GLY A 191 9.25 -6.24 -13.52
CA GLY A 191 7.79 -6.16 -13.51
C GLY A 191 7.24 -4.82 -14.03
N SER A 192 5.93 -4.80 -14.27
CA SER A 192 5.23 -3.59 -14.75
C SER A 192 4.73 -2.74 -13.60
N THR A 193 5.11 -1.47 -13.55
CA THR A 193 4.65 -0.49 -12.57
C THR A 193 3.53 0.39 -13.12
N GLY A 194 2.51 -0.23 -13.65
CA GLY A 194 1.26 0.39 -14.09
C GLY A 194 1.35 1.30 -15.33
N TRP A 195 2.28 2.23 -15.38
CA TRP A 195 2.44 3.20 -16.47
C TRP A 195 3.67 2.96 -17.35
N GLN A 196 4.65 2.25 -16.83
CA GLN A 196 5.89 1.91 -17.53
C GLN A 196 6.19 0.44 -17.30
N ASN A 197 6.60 -0.25 -18.36
CA ASN A 197 7.09 -1.60 -18.30
C ASN A 197 8.57 -1.60 -18.72
N PRO A 198 9.51 -1.57 -17.77
CA PRO A 198 10.94 -1.58 -18.07
C PRO A 198 11.38 -2.86 -18.77
N ASP A 199 10.61 -3.93 -18.61
CA ASP A 199 10.90 -5.22 -19.22
C ASP A 199 10.74 -5.23 -20.73
N ASP A 200 9.91 -4.33 -21.31
CA ASP A 200 9.67 -4.19 -22.75
C ASP A 200 10.48 -3.05 -23.38
N GLU A 201 11.38 -2.40 -22.62
CA GLU A 201 12.18 -1.27 -23.09
C GLU A 201 13.58 -1.70 -23.54
N LEU A 202 14.17 -0.91 -24.44
CA LEU A 202 15.57 -1.02 -24.82
C LEU A 202 16.30 0.26 -24.39
N TYR A 203 17.44 0.11 -23.78
CA TYR A 203 18.23 1.21 -23.23
C TYR A 203 19.52 1.40 -24.03
N ILE A 204 19.74 2.63 -24.52
CA ILE A 204 20.91 3.02 -25.27
C ILE A 204 21.58 4.24 -24.63
N PRO A 205 22.90 4.49 -24.89
CA PRO A 205 23.54 5.67 -24.34
C PRO A 205 22.89 6.96 -24.86
N LEU A 206 22.74 7.96 -23.97
CA LEU A 206 22.01 9.21 -24.22
C LEU A 206 22.50 9.91 -25.48
N LEU A 207 23.80 10.14 -25.61
CA LEU A 207 24.38 10.84 -26.75
C LEU A 207 24.25 10.05 -28.06
N THR A 208 24.25 8.72 -27.98
CA THR A 208 23.99 7.86 -29.15
C THR A 208 22.53 8.01 -29.60
N GLY A 209 21.59 7.99 -28.64
CA GLY A 209 20.18 8.19 -28.94
C GLY A 209 19.90 9.57 -29.48
N ALA A 210 20.37 10.62 -28.81
CA ALA A 210 20.13 12.01 -29.19
C ALA A 210 20.62 12.31 -30.61
N GLN A 211 21.89 11.99 -30.90
CA GLN A 211 22.54 12.45 -32.13
C GLN A 211 22.47 11.45 -33.28
N ARG A 212 22.36 10.13 -33.01
CA ARG A 212 22.40 9.13 -34.10
C ARG A 212 21.05 8.48 -34.42
N LEU A 213 20.14 8.41 -33.41
CA LEU A 213 18.88 7.69 -33.58
C LEU A 213 17.65 8.63 -33.66
N PHE A 214 17.62 9.64 -32.80
CA PHE A 214 16.46 10.54 -32.67
C PHE A 214 16.64 11.89 -33.37
N GLY A 215 17.89 12.36 -33.54
CA GLY A 215 18.21 13.66 -34.14
C GLY A 215 17.72 14.86 -33.31
N THR A 216 17.64 14.71 -32.01
CA THR A 216 17.17 15.77 -31.09
C THR A 216 17.95 15.70 -29.77
N GLU A 217 18.28 16.86 -29.22
CA GLU A 217 18.85 17.01 -27.89
C GLU A 217 17.78 17.33 -26.83
N SER A 218 16.52 17.49 -27.26
CA SER A 218 15.38 17.72 -26.37
C SER A 218 15.08 16.50 -25.55
N LEU A 219 15.06 16.67 -24.23
CA LEU A 219 14.74 15.63 -23.26
C LEU A 219 13.22 15.50 -23.08
N ASP A 220 12.74 14.30 -22.91
CA ASP A 220 11.34 14.08 -22.53
C ASP A 220 11.15 14.32 -21.02
N SER A 221 12.16 14.00 -20.22
CA SER A 221 12.17 14.29 -18.78
C SER A 221 13.58 14.11 -18.20
N LEU A 222 13.73 14.62 -16.96
CA LEU A 222 14.88 14.42 -16.10
C LEU A 222 14.41 13.71 -14.84
N SER A 223 15.06 12.64 -14.46
CA SER A 223 14.89 12.03 -13.14
C SER A 223 16.01 12.50 -12.23
N VAL A 224 15.69 13.00 -11.06
CA VAL A 224 16.67 13.45 -10.04
C VAL A 224 16.49 12.59 -8.81
N GLY A 225 17.38 11.60 -8.63
CA GLY A 225 17.44 10.77 -7.42
C GLY A 225 18.07 11.56 -6.28
N ILE A 226 17.40 11.59 -5.15
CA ILE A 226 17.81 12.31 -3.94
C ILE A 226 17.91 11.36 -2.75
N SER A 227 18.65 11.76 -1.71
CA SER A 227 18.73 10.98 -0.46
C SER A 227 17.34 10.85 0.18
N LYS A 228 17.07 9.73 0.86
CA LYS A 228 15.82 9.50 1.61
C LYS A 228 15.57 10.57 2.67
N ASP A 229 16.65 11.13 3.25
CA ASP A 229 16.58 12.15 4.32
C ASP A 229 16.55 13.60 3.79
N ALA A 230 16.60 13.80 2.46
CA ALA A 230 16.62 15.13 1.88
C ALA A 230 15.27 15.85 2.05
N ASN A 231 15.32 17.14 2.35
CA ASN A 231 14.14 17.99 2.34
C ASN A 231 13.71 18.25 0.90
N VAL A 232 12.61 17.64 0.48
CA VAL A 232 12.11 17.69 -0.90
C VAL A 232 11.80 19.10 -1.35
N ASP A 233 11.18 19.91 -0.49
CA ASP A 233 10.82 21.29 -0.84
C ASP A 233 12.05 22.13 -1.11
N GLU A 234 13.11 21.96 -0.33
CA GLU A 234 14.39 22.65 -0.53
C GLU A 234 15.07 22.20 -1.84
N VAL A 235 15.04 20.89 -2.11
CA VAL A 235 15.55 20.31 -3.37
C VAL A 235 14.77 20.86 -4.56
N MET A 236 13.44 20.86 -4.49
CA MET A 236 12.57 21.38 -5.57
C MET A 236 12.84 22.87 -5.83
N MET A 237 12.95 23.68 -4.78
CA MET A 237 13.31 25.11 -4.92
C MET A 237 14.69 25.30 -5.55
N THR A 238 15.64 24.44 -5.22
CA THR A 238 16.99 24.52 -5.79
C THR A 238 17.02 24.11 -7.25
N ILE A 239 16.31 23.01 -7.63
CA ILE A 239 16.14 22.62 -9.03
C ILE A 239 15.46 23.74 -9.81
N GLU A 240 14.38 24.31 -9.26
CA GLU A 240 13.67 25.42 -9.88
C GLU A 240 14.60 26.62 -10.14
N ARG A 241 15.36 27.04 -9.14
CA ARG A 241 16.31 28.14 -9.26
C ARG A 241 17.36 27.93 -10.36
N ILE A 242 17.91 26.68 -10.44
CA ILE A 242 18.93 26.35 -11.45
C ILE A 242 18.32 26.39 -12.85
N LEU A 243 17.14 25.77 -13.04
CA LEU A 243 16.49 25.71 -14.35
C LEU A 243 15.98 27.09 -14.79
N ARG A 244 15.41 27.89 -13.89
CA ARG A 244 15.03 29.28 -14.20
C ARG A 244 16.23 30.11 -14.68
N ALA A 245 17.38 29.94 -14.04
CA ALA A 245 18.62 30.61 -14.48
C ALA A 245 19.13 30.09 -15.83
N GLN A 246 18.95 28.80 -16.12
CA GLN A 246 19.37 28.17 -17.39
C GLN A 246 18.46 28.57 -18.57
N HIS A 247 17.17 28.78 -18.30
CA HIS A 247 16.15 29.16 -19.29
C HIS A 247 15.90 30.67 -19.37
N ASP A 248 16.70 31.50 -18.68
CA ASP A 248 16.55 32.96 -18.62
C ASP A 248 15.13 33.43 -18.22
N ILE A 249 14.50 32.69 -17.28
CA ILE A 249 13.16 33.01 -16.76
C ILE A 249 13.27 34.10 -15.71
N GLY A 250 12.64 35.27 -15.99
CA GLY A 250 12.66 36.42 -15.11
C GLY A 250 11.79 36.30 -13.87
N PRO A 251 11.98 37.17 -12.86
CA PRO A 251 11.10 37.26 -11.70
C PRO A 251 9.64 37.52 -12.10
N GLY A 252 8.70 36.69 -11.58
CA GLY A 252 7.27 36.83 -11.88
C GLY A 252 6.79 36.15 -13.17
N GLU A 253 7.68 35.52 -13.94
CA GLU A 253 7.32 34.68 -15.06
C GLU A 253 7.05 33.22 -14.62
N ASP A 254 6.08 32.59 -15.27
CA ASP A 254 5.76 31.16 -15.01
C ASP A 254 6.90 30.26 -15.52
N ASN A 255 7.10 29.14 -14.85
CA ASN A 255 8.06 28.12 -15.27
C ASN A 255 7.61 27.43 -16.57
N ASP A 256 8.54 27.17 -17.47
CA ASP A 256 8.36 26.38 -18.69
C ASP A 256 8.65 24.89 -18.49
N PHE A 257 8.89 24.50 -17.25
CA PHE A 257 9.04 23.11 -16.79
C PHE A 257 8.14 22.84 -15.58
N ARG A 258 7.93 21.57 -15.27
CA ARG A 258 7.21 21.08 -14.10
C ARG A 258 8.10 20.13 -13.32
N ILE A 259 8.21 20.36 -12.02
CA ILE A 259 8.83 19.42 -11.07
C ILE A 259 7.70 18.63 -10.40
N SER A 260 7.79 17.31 -10.43
CA SER A 260 6.80 16.40 -9.84
C SER A 260 7.49 15.44 -8.88
N ASP A 261 6.95 15.33 -7.69
CA ASP A 261 7.31 14.30 -6.72
C ASP A 261 6.26 13.19 -6.77
N TYR A 262 6.66 12.00 -7.22
CA TYR A 262 5.75 10.85 -7.26
C TYR A 262 5.39 10.36 -5.85
N SER A 263 6.12 10.74 -4.80
CA SER A 263 5.74 10.43 -3.43
C SER A 263 4.40 11.08 -3.05
N GLN A 264 4.06 12.24 -3.61
CA GLN A 264 2.76 12.88 -3.42
C GLN A 264 1.59 12.00 -3.90
N PHE A 265 1.82 11.22 -4.97
CA PHE A 265 0.81 10.27 -5.44
C PHE A 265 0.63 9.09 -4.47
N SER A 266 1.72 8.63 -3.85
CA SER A 266 1.67 7.63 -2.77
C SER A 266 0.90 8.16 -1.57
N ASP A 267 1.11 9.43 -1.18
CA ASP A 267 0.41 10.05 -0.07
C ASP A 267 -1.09 10.21 -0.33
N LEU A 268 -1.47 10.61 -1.55
CA LEU A 268 -2.89 10.63 -1.97
C LEU A 268 -3.53 9.24 -1.92
N ARG A 269 -2.83 8.20 -2.37
CA ARG A 269 -3.30 6.82 -2.27
C ARG A 269 -3.42 6.36 -0.81
N ARG A 270 -2.45 6.68 0.05
CA ARG A 270 -2.52 6.41 1.51
C ARG A 270 -3.72 7.10 2.14
N GLN A 271 -3.97 8.37 1.80
CA GLN A 271 -5.14 9.11 2.28
C GLN A 271 -6.45 8.45 1.81
N ALA A 272 -6.56 8.10 0.53
CA ALA A 272 -7.72 7.40 0.00
C ALA A 272 -7.94 6.06 0.70
N THR A 273 -6.89 5.23 0.86
CA THR A 273 -6.97 3.96 1.59
C THR A 273 -7.39 4.19 3.05
N GLY A 274 -6.89 5.26 3.70
CA GLY A 274 -7.28 5.65 5.05
C GLY A 274 -8.77 5.99 5.15
N ILE A 275 -9.32 6.73 4.20
CA ILE A 275 -10.75 7.06 4.14
C ILE A 275 -11.60 5.79 3.98
N PHE A 276 -11.25 4.90 3.04
CA PHE A 276 -11.96 3.63 2.86
C PHE A 276 -11.89 2.76 4.12
N THR A 277 -10.74 2.66 4.74
CA THR A 277 -10.57 1.92 5.99
C THR A 277 -11.45 2.49 7.10
N ALA A 278 -11.52 3.82 7.24
CA ALA A 278 -12.37 4.48 8.23
C ALA A 278 -13.86 4.24 7.96
N LEU A 279 -14.32 4.30 6.70
CA LEU A 279 -15.71 4.02 6.33
C LEU A 279 -16.11 2.59 6.67
N ILE A 280 -15.27 1.61 6.32
CA ILE A 280 -15.56 0.20 6.58
C ILE A 280 -15.47 -0.11 8.09
N ALA A 281 -14.53 0.51 8.80
CA ALA A 281 -14.47 0.43 10.27
C ALA A 281 -15.75 1.02 10.91
N GLY A 282 -16.31 2.09 10.35
CA GLY A 282 -17.59 2.64 10.76
C GLY A 282 -18.74 1.65 10.57
N ILE A 283 -18.86 1.02 9.41
CA ILE A 283 -19.88 0.00 9.10
C ILE A 283 -19.73 -1.20 10.05
N ALA A 284 -18.50 -1.67 10.27
CA ALA A 284 -18.23 -2.75 11.21
C ALA A 284 -18.56 -2.36 12.66
N GLY A 285 -18.33 -1.09 13.04
CA GLY A 285 -18.75 -0.53 14.32
C GLY A 285 -20.27 -0.61 14.52
N ILE A 286 -21.06 -0.25 13.49
CA ILE A 286 -22.52 -0.40 13.50
C ILE A 286 -22.90 -1.87 13.67
N SER A 287 -22.26 -2.78 12.96
CA SER A 287 -22.50 -4.22 13.06
C SER A 287 -22.24 -4.74 14.49
N LEU A 288 -21.19 -4.25 15.14
CA LEU A 288 -20.87 -4.59 16.53
C LEU A 288 -21.92 -4.02 17.52
N ILE A 289 -22.45 -2.82 17.27
CA ILE A 289 -23.54 -2.26 18.09
C ILE A 289 -24.79 -3.12 17.95
N VAL A 290 -25.16 -3.52 16.73
CA VAL A 290 -26.29 -4.44 16.47
C VAL A 290 -26.07 -5.77 17.18
N GLY A 291 -24.84 -6.31 17.13
CA GLY A 291 -24.46 -7.51 17.87
C GLY A 291 -24.59 -7.32 19.39
N GLY A 292 -24.18 -6.17 19.92
CA GLY A 292 -24.35 -5.80 21.31
C GLY A 292 -25.81 -5.74 21.77
N ILE A 293 -26.70 -5.19 20.96
CA ILE A 293 -28.15 -5.23 21.21
C ILE A 293 -28.65 -6.67 21.23
N GLY A 294 -28.14 -7.53 20.35
CA GLY A 294 -28.41 -8.96 20.35
C GLY A 294 -28.00 -9.63 21.69
N VAL A 295 -26.80 -9.32 22.18
CA VAL A 295 -26.31 -9.78 23.50
C VAL A 295 -27.24 -9.30 24.60
N MET A 296 -27.59 -8.03 24.62
CA MET A 296 -28.50 -7.44 25.60
C MET A 296 -29.87 -8.18 25.64
N ASN A 297 -30.48 -8.40 24.48
CA ASN A 297 -31.78 -9.08 24.38
C ASN A 297 -31.71 -10.52 24.93
N ILE A 298 -30.64 -11.24 24.60
CA ILE A 298 -30.49 -12.63 25.10
C ILE A 298 -30.19 -12.66 26.58
N MET A 299 -29.37 -11.74 27.07
CA MET A 299 -29.13 -11.62 28.53
C MET A 299 -30.42 -11.31 29.26
N LEU A 300 -31.33 -10.52 28.70
CA LEU A 300 -32.66 -10.27 29.30
C LEU A 300 -33.51 -11.54 29.37
N VAL A 301 -33.52 -12.31 28.30
CA VAL A 301 -34.24 -13.60 28.25
C VAL A 301 -33.60 -14.56 29.28
N SER A 302 -32.26 -14.64 29.35
CA SER A 302 -31.55 -15.46 30.33
C SER A 302 -31.88 -15.07 31.78
N VAL A 303 -32.00 -13.77 32.07
CA VAL A 303 -32.42 -13.29 33.38
C VAL A 303 -33.84 -13.74 33.73
N THR A 304 -34.78 -13.69 32.76
CA THR A 304 -36.14 -14.15 33.00
C THR A 304 -36.26 -15.65 33.21
N GLU A 305 -35.56 -16.45 32.40
CA GLU A 305 -35.49 -17.90 32.54
C GLU A 305 -34.86 -18.36 33.88
N ARG A 306 -33.94 -17.56 34.45
CA ARG A 306 -33.25 -17.86 35.72
C ARG A 306 -33.79 -17.06 36.89
N THR A 307 -34.98 -16.49 36.80
CA THR A 307 -35.56 -15.64 37.84
C THR A 307 -35.60 -16.38 39.19
N ARG A 308 -36.03 -17.64 39.22
CA ARG A 308 -36.10 -18.47 40.44
C ARG A 308 -34.72 -18.78 41.02
N GLU A 309 -33.73 -19.06 40.18
CA GLU A 309 -32.33 -19.30 40.62
C GLU A 309 -31.72 -18.05 41.26
N ILE A 310 -31.94 -16.87 40.62
CA ILE A 310 -31.49 -15.55 41.14
C ILE A 310 -32.16 -15.26 42.47
N GLY A 311 -33.47 -15.53 42.56
CA GLY A 311 -34.24 -15.38 43.78
C GLY A 311 -33.69 -16.23 44.94
N LEU A 312 -33.37 -17.51 44.66
CA LEU A 312 -32.77 -18.43 45.63
C LEU A 312 -31.39 -17.93 46.12
N ARG A 313 -30.52 -17.51 45.20
CA ARG A 313 -29.20 -16.95 45.58
C ARG A 313 -29.33 -15.71 46.45
N LYS A 314 -30.29 -14.83 46.19
CA LYS A 314 -30.53 -13.63 46.97
C LYS A 314 -31.14 -13.97 48.35
N ALA A 315 -32.03 -14.95 48.40
CA ALA A 315 -32.57 -15.45 49.68
C ALA A 315 -31.49 -16.07 50.61
N LEU A 316 -30.44 -16.68 49.99
CA LEU A 316 -29.26 -17.20 50.65
C LEU A 316 -28.21 -16.12 51.01
N GLY A 317 -28.48 -14.83 50.73
CA GLY A 317 -27.64 -13.71 51.15
C GLY A 317 -26.73 -13.13 50.02
N ALA A 318 -26.93 -13.50 48.76
CA ALA A 318 -26.15 -12.88 47.67
C ALA A 318 -26.45 -11.38 47.55
N THR A 319 -25.42 -10.55 47.52
CA THR A 319 -25.54 -9.10 47.38
C THR A 319 -25.92 -8.69 45.94
N HIS A 320 -26.57 -7.51 45.81
CA HIS A 320 -26.86 -6.92 44.49
C HIS A 320 -25.63 -6.80 43.60
N LYS A 321 -24.47 -6.44 44.20
CA LYS A 321 -23.19 -6.32 43.50
C LYS A 321 -22.70 -7.68 42.94
N ALA A 322 -22.88 -8.76 43.73
CA ALA A 322 -22.45 -10.10 43.32
C ALA A 322 -23.26 -10.61 42.11
N ILE A 323 -24.59 -10.43 42.14
CA ILE A 323 -25.47 -10.79 40.99
C ILE A 323 -25.14 -9.94 39.76
N MET A 324 -25.00 -8.61 39.97
CA MET A 324 -24.66 -7.71 38.84
C MET A 324 -23.32 -8.08 38.20
N LEU A 325 -22.28 -8.34 39.03
CA LEU A 325 -20.96 -8.72 38.54
C LEU A 325 -20.99 -10.03 37.74
N GLN A 326 -21.75 -11.02 38.21
CA GLN A 326 -21.91 -12.30 37.53
C GLN A 326 -22.41 -12.12 36.07
N PHE A 327 -23.52 -11.37 35.91
CA PHE A 327 -24.10 -11.15 34.54
C PHE A 327 -23.23 -10.27 33.66
N ILE A 328 -22.51 -9.28 34.22
CA ILE A 328 -21.54 -8.48 33.46
C ILE A 328 -20.40 -9.36 32.95
N VAL A 329 -19.84 -10.21 33.83
CA VAL A 329 -18.76 -11.14 33.45
C VAL A 329 -19.25 -12.10 32.33
N GLU A 330 -20.48 -12.61 32.47
CA GLU A 330 -21.09 -13.47 31.42
C GLU A 330 -21.20 -12.76 30.06
N ALA A 331 -21.67 -11.52 30.04
CA ALA A 331 -21.77 -10.73 28.81
C ALA A 331 -20.40 -10.43 28.20
N ILE A 332 -19.41 -10.04 29.01
CA ILE A 332 -18.04 -9.79 28.57
C ILE A 332 -17.42 -11.06 27.96
N LEU A 333 -17.60 -12.22 28.62
CA LEU A 333 -17.06 -13.49 28.15
C LEU A 333 -17.66 -13.91 26.79
N LEU A 334 -18.98 -13.75 26.62
CA LEU A 334 -19.62 -14.00 25.32
C LEU A 334 -19.01 -13.14 24.22
N CYS A 335 -18.84 -11.84 24.49
CA CYS A 335 -18.27 -10.90 23.54
C CYS A 335 -16.77 -11.18 23.27
N LEU A 336 -16.00 -11.55 24.29
CA LEU A 336 -14.59 -11.93 24.14
C LEU A 336 -14.42 -13.21 23.29
N ILE A 337 -15.24 -14.23 23.53
CA ILE A 337 -15.23 -15.47 22.75
C ILE A 337 -15.55 -15.12 21.28
N GLY A 338 -16.61 -14.34 21.04
CA GLY A 338 -16.97 -13.88 19.71
C GLY A 338 -15.85 -13.06 19.07
N GLY A 339 -15.24 -12.15 19.82
CA GLY A 339 -14.11 -11.33 19.39
C GLY A 339 -12.88 -12.16 19.03
N CYS A 340 -12.49 -13.13 19.83
CA CYS A 340 -11.36 -14.03 19.54
C CYS A 340 -11.60 -14.88 18.28
N ILE A 341 -12.80 -15.43 18.13
CA ILE A 341 -13.17 -16.19 16.92
C ILE A 341 -13.18 -15.25 15.71
N GLY A 342 -13.70 -14.03 15.85
CA GLY A 342 -13.70 -13.02 14.81
C GLY A 342 -12.28 -12.60 14.39
N VAL A 343 -11.36 -12.41 15.33
CA VAL A 343 -9.94 -12.15 15.05
C VAL A 343 -9.33 -13.32 14.29
N PHE A 344 -9.58 -14.56 14.70
CA PHE A 344 -9.07 -15.75 14.00
C PHE A 344 -9.60 -15.85 12.57
N LEU A 345 -10.90 -15.66 12.36
CA LEU A 345 -11.49 -15.68 11.03
C LEU A 345 -11.01 -14.52 10.16
N GLY A 346 -10.95 -13.30 10.72
CA GLY A 346 -10.47 -12.13 10.01
C GLY A 346 -9.01 -12.24 9.58
N THR A 347 -8.13 -12.77 10.45
CA THR A 347 -6.73 -13.04 10.10
C THR A 347 -6.59 -14.16 9.07
N SER A 348 -7.46 -15.18 9.12
CA SER A 348 -7.48 -16.24 8.11
C SER A 348 -7.90 -15.72 6.73
N ILE A 349 -8.93 -14.87 6.68
CA ILE A 349 -9.36 -14.21 5.43
C ILE A 349 -8.22 -13.34 4.88
N LEU A 350 -7.58 -12.54 5.74
CA LEU A 350 -6.44 -11.71 5.34
C LEU A 350 -5.29 -12.57 4.77
N TYR A 351 -4.95 -13.66 5.44
CA TYR A 351 -3.88 -14.55 4.98
C TYR A 351 -4.17 -15.13 3.60
N LEU A 352 -5.39 -15.62 3.37
CA LEU A 352 -5.82 -16.12 2.07
C LEU A 352 -5.75 -15.02 1.01
N PHE A 353 -6.29 -13.84 1.32
CA PHE A 353 -6.29 -12.72 0.38
C PHE A 353 -4.87 -12.26 0.02
N ALA A 354 -3.98 -12.12 1.00
CA ALA A 354 -2.59 -11.75 0.80
C ALA A 354 -1.84 -12.81 -0.04
N SER A 355 -2.07 -14.10 0.23
CA SER A 355 -1.47 -15.20 -0.52
C SER A 355 -1.93 -15.25 -1.99
N PHE A 356 -3.22 -14.97 -2.27
CA PHE A 356 -3.72 -14.93 -3.66
C PHE A 356 -3.18 -13.75 -4.47
N ASN A 357 -2.88 -12.63 -3.81
CA ASN A 357 -2.40 -11.40 -4.48
C ASN A 357 -0.86 -11.24 -4.39
N GLU A 358 -0.15 -12.23 -3.84
CA GLU A 358 1.30 -12.18 -3.60
C GLU A 358 1.74 -10.98 -2.74
N TRP A 359 0.82 -10.47 -1.90
CA TRP A 359 1.11 -9.34 -1.02
C TRP A 359 1.79 -9.81 0.27
N PRO A 360 2.69 -8.99 0.85
CA PRO A 360 3.26 -9.29 2.16
C PRO A 360 2.17 -9.30 3.23
N PHE A 361 2.11 -10.36 4.02
CA PHE A 361 1.18 -10.42 5.15
C PHE A 361 1.55 -9.35 6.18
N ALA A 362 0.66 -8.39 6.41
CA ALA A 362 0.87 -7.30 7.35
C ALA A 362 -0.36 -7.12 8.24
N MET A 363 -0.25 -7.59 9.48
CA MET A 363 -1.29 -7.45 10.47
C MET A 363 -0.79 -6.59 11.65
N PRO A 364 -1.31 -5.36 11.84
CA PRO A 364 -0.94 -4.53 12.99
C PRO A 364 -1.41 -5.16 14.30
N PHE A 365 -0.51 -5.37 15.23
CA PHE A 365 -0.85 -5.90 16.56
C PHE A 365 -1.88 -5.01 17.30
N SER A 366 -1.82 -3.71 17.07
CA SER A 366 -2.80 -2.74 17.59
C SER A 366 -4.24 -3.01 17.15
N ALA A 367 -4.45 -3.53 15.93
CA ALA A 367 -5.78 -3.88 15.43
C ALA A 367 -6.36 -5.10 16.18
N ILE A 368 -5.53 -6.10 16.47
CA ILE A 368 -5.95 -7.28 17.25
C ILE A 368 -6.36 -6.84 18.66
N VAL A 369 -5.48 -6.11 19.35
CA VAL A 369 -5.75 -5.63 20.73
C VAL A 369 -6.96 -4.69 20.73
N GLY A 370 -7.04 -3.79 19.77
CA GLY A 370 -8.17 -2.87 19.62
C GLY A 370 -9.50 -3.59 19.43
N SER A 371 -9.55 -4.60 18.56
CA SER A 371 -10.77 -5.38 18.30
C SER A 371 -11.24 -6.18 19.53
N ILE A 372 -10.31 -6.82 20.23
CA ILE A 372 -10.63 -7.57 21.47
C ILE A 372 -11.11 -6.62 22.56
N THR A 373 -10.42 -5.49 22.76
CA THR A 373 -10.81 -4.47 23.74
C THR A 373 -12.19 -3.88 23.41
N PHE A 374 -12.45 -3.58 22.15
CA PHE A 374 -13.74 -3.07 21.70
C PHE A 374 -14.86 -4.10 21.92
N SER A 375 -14.63 -5.38 21.60
CA SER A 375 -15.59 -6.46 21.88
C SER A 375 -15.90 -6.57 23.39
N ALA A 376 -14.88 -6.44 24.26
CA ALA A 376 -15.10 -6.43 25.70
C ALA A 376 -15.92 -5.21 26.15
N MET A 377 -15.66 -4.03 25.58
CA MET A 377 -16.44 -2.82 25.87
C MET A 377 -17.90 -2.95 25.44
N VAL A 378 -18.18 -3.56 24.28
CA VAL A 378 -19.53 -3.87 23.81
C VAL A 378 -20.24 -4.80 24.83
N GLY A 379 -19.58 -5.88 25.26
CA GLY A 379 -20.09 -6.78 26.30
C GLY A 379 -20.39 -6.08 27.62
N LEU A 380 -19.48 -5.20 28.06
CA LEU A 380 -19.69 -4.41 29.26
C LEU A 380 -20.88 -3.47 29.14
N PHE A 381 -20.93 -2.66 28.05
CA PHE A 381 -21.97 -1.65 27.86
C PHE A 381 -23.38 -2.26 27.76
N PHE A 382 -23.54 -3.26 26.89
CA PHE A 382 -24.83 -3.92 26.68
C PHE A 382 -25.19 -4.94 27.77
N GLY A 383 -24.20 -5.42 28.57
CA GLY A 383 -24.41 -6.30 29.71
C GLY A 383 -24.89 -5.58 30.99
N ILE A 384 -24.62 -4.28 31.15
CA ILE A 384 -24.97 -3.54 32.37
C ILE A 384 -26.48 -3.51 32.61
N TRP A 385 -27.29 -3.26 31.58
CA TRP A 385 -28.74 -3.12 31.75
C TRP A 385 -29.42 -4.43 32.17
N PRO A 386 -29.21 -5.60 31.53
CA PRO A 386 -29.69 -6.89 32.02
C PRO A 386 -29.18 -7.25 33.40
N ALA A 387 -27.90 -7.01 33.68
CA ALA A 387 -27.32 -7.28 34.99
C ALA A 387 -27.97 -6.46 36.11
N ARG A 388 -28.25 -5.18 35.85
CA ARG A 388 -29.01 -4.34 36.81
C ARG A 388 -30.43 -4.87 37.04
N LYS A 389 -31.11 -5.34 35.99
CA LYS A 389 -32.46 -5.92 36.08
C LYS A 389 -32.44 -7.19 36.95
N ALA A 390 -31.47 -8.09 36.72
CA ALA A 390 -31.26 -9.29 37.54
C ALA A 390 -30.99 -8.97 39.00
N ALA A 391 -30.13 -8.00 39.25
CA ALA A 391 -29.79 -7.58 40.63
C ALA A 391 -30.96 -6.96 41.39
N LYS A 392 -31.95 -6.35 40.72
CA LYS A 392 -33.12 -5.72 41.34
C LYS A 392 -34.30 -6.67 41.59
N LEU A 393 -34.24 -7.93 41.15
CA LEU A 393 -35.30 -8.90 41.38
C LEU A 393 -35.57 -9.08 42.90
N ASP A 394 -36.82 -9.11 43.29
CA ASP A 394 -37.24 -9.41 44.65
C ASP A 394 -37.20 -10.91 44.91
N PRO A 395 -36.52 -11.40 45.95
CA PRO A 395 -36.44 -12.81 46.27
C PRO A 395 -37.79 -13.49 46.49
N ALA A 396 -38.71 -12.79 47.18
CA ALA A 396 -40.02 -13.36 47.50
C ALA A 396 -40.89 -13.53 46.27
N ILE A 397 -40.83 -12.58 45.35
CA ILE A 397 -41.56 -12.61 44.05
C ILE A 397 -40.94 -13.63 43.12
N SER A 398 -39.61 -13.67 43.10
CA SER A 398 -38.82 -14.55 42.19
C SER A 398 -39.01 -16.06 42.53
N LEU A 399 -39.23 -16.38 43.78
CA LEU A 399 -39.47 -17.78 44.21
C LEU A 399 -40.89 -18.28 43.91
N ARG A 400 -41.86 -17.37 43.68
CA ARG A 400 -43.22 -17.67 43.26
C ARG A 400 -43.43 -17.71 41.77
N TYR A 401 -42.41 -17.39 41.00
CA TYR A 401 -42.47 -17.41 39.51
C TYR A 401 -42.45 -18.87 39.03
N GLU A 402 -43.53 -19.29 38.37
CA GLU A 402 -43.64 -20.58 37.68
C GLU A 402 -43.06 -20.53 36.28
#